data_1a9aa2cdf15535f9048e9e20c5a3472d
#
_entry.id   1a9aa2cdf15535f9048e9e20c5a3472d
#
_cell.length_a   1.000
_cell.length_b   1.000
_cell.length_c   1.000
_cell.angle_alpha   90.00
_cell.angle_beta   90.00
_cell.angle_gamma   90.00
#
_symmetry.space_group_name_H-M   'P 1'
#
loop_
_entity.id
_entity.type
_entity.pdbx_description
1 polymer ?
#
loop_
_entity_poly.entity_id
_entity_poly.type
_entity_poly.pdbx_seq_one_letter_code
_entity_poly.pdbx_strand_id
1 'polypeptide(L)'
;QLRSTGETLQTLIEALQVANEDLQSANQDLETSNEELQSTNEELITVNEELILKSAELQRMTAELDGLVRELPTETMMLGPDLMIRHASERAIRTFRLRRDSAGFGHLTQCHMPPGLPALAAICTQALREGTPQQHQYEDRDQLYTVTVTPLVAADDPPVGLTVVLSVAEMRYDRML
;
A
#
# COMPACT_ATOMS: atom_id res chain seq x y z
N GLN A 1 62.58 36.71 43.76
CA GLN A 1 61.42 35.84 44.12
C GLN A 1 60.07 36.54 43.94
N LEU A 2 59.86 37.76 44.49
CA LEU A 2 58.57 38.48 44.33
C LEU A 2 58.21 38.77 42.89
N ARG A 3 59.18 39.05 42.00
CA ARG A 3 58.94 39.34 40.57
C ARG A 3 58.50 38.09 39.79
N SER A 4 59.14 36.94 40.09
CA SER A 4 58.81 35.64 39.49
C SER A 4 57.43 35.14 39.92
N THR A 5 57.01 35.41 41.18
CA THR A 5 55.68 35.05 41.67
C THR A 5 54.59 35.93 41.00
N GLY A 6 54.87 37.21 40.73
CA GLY A 6 53.95 38.12 40.01
C GLY A 6 53.74 37.69 38.55
N GLU A 7 54.78 37.30 37.84
CA GLU A 7 54.70 36.80 36.45
C GLU A 7 53.90 35.49 36.38
N THR A 8 54.08 34.58 37.35
CA THR A 8 53.31 33.33 37.41
C THR A 8 51.83 33.58 37.71
N LEU A 9 51.50 34.52 38.58
CA LEU A 9 50.11 34.90 38.87
C LEU A 9 49.43 35.53 37.65
N GLN A 10 50.15 36.37 36.90
CA GLN A 10 49.64 36.98 35.69
C GLN A 10 49.29 35.91 34.63
N THR A 11 50.18 34.97 34.37
CA THR A 11 49.93 33.84 33.44
C THR A 11 48.77 32.96 33.89
N LEU A 12 48.60 32.77 35.21
CA LEU A 12 47.46 32.01 35.71
C LEU A 12 46.14 32.71 35.55
N ILE A 13 46.11 34.07 35.74
CA ILE A 13 44.91 34.88 35.50
C ILE A 13 44.50 34.85 34.03
N GLU A 14 45.48 34.99 33.12
CA GLU A 14 45.23 34.93 31.68
C GLU A 14 44.70 33.54 31.26
N ALA A 15 45.29 32.46 31.78
CA ALA A 15 44.79 31.10 31.51
C ALA A 15 43.37 30.87 32.05
N LEU A 16 43.04 31.40 33.22
CA LEU A 16 41.68 31.33 33.79
C LEU A 16 40.67 32.14 32.98
N GLN A 17 41.08 33.29 32.44
CA GLN A 17 40.20 34.09 31.56
C GLN A 17 39.88 33.32 30.27
N VAL A 18 40.91 32.75 29.60
CA VAL A 18 40.68 31.96 28.39
C VAL A 18 39.78 30.74 28.69
N ALA A 19 40.07 30.03 29.78
CA ALA A 19 39.20 28.88 30.16
C ALA A 19 37.76 29.27 30.47
N ASN A 20 37.52 30.47 31.00
CA ASN A 20 36.18 30.97 31.25
C ASN A 20 35.46 31.36 29.97
N GLU A 21 36.16 31.99 29.02
CA GLU A 21 35.67 32.31 27.69
C GLU A 21 35.30 31.03 26.91
N ASP A 22 36.16 30.01 26.95
CA ASP A 22 35.89 28.69 26.34
C ASP A 22 34.66 28.01 26.95
N LEU A 23 34.50 28.06 28.27
CA LEU A 23 33.34 27.53 28.97
C LEU A 23 32.05 28.29 28.61
N GLN A 24 32.10 29.61 28.45
CA GLN A 24 30.97 30.39 28.00
C GLN A 24 30.56 30.03 26.57
N SER A 25 31.52 29.90 25.66
CA SER A 25 31.28 29.46 24.29
C SER A 25 30.67 28.06 24.23
N ALA A 26 31.22 27.11 24.98
CA ALA A 26 30.71 25.75 25.06
C ALA A 26 29.25 25.70 25.63
N ASN A 27 28.96 26.52 26.63
CA ASN A 27 27.58 26.62 27.13
C ASN A 27 26.63 27.17 26.10
N GLN A 28 27.05 28.18 25.34
CA GLN A 28 26.21 28.76 24.28
C GLN A 28 25.96 27.77 23.13
N ASP A 29 26.97 26.98 22.76
CA ASP A 29 26.82 25.89 21.79
C ASP A 29 25.87 24.79 22.27
N LEU A 30 25.92 24.45 23.56
CA LEU A 30 25.01 23.50 24.20
C LEU A 30 23.57 24.02 24.22
N GLU A 31 23.35 25.31 24.52
CA GLU A 31 22.01 25.93 24.47
C GLU A 31 21.44 25.85 23.06
N THR A 32 22.23 26.27 22.05
CA THR A 32 21.81 26.20 20.63
C THR A 32 21.48 24.78 20.21
N SER A 33 22.34 23.82 20.55
CA SER A 33 22.11 22.40 20.25
C SER A 33 20.83 21.85 20.91
N ASN A 34 20.54 22.31 22.13
CA ASN A 34 19.34 21.91 22.85
C ASN A 34 18.07 22.49 22.20
N GLU A 35 18.11 23.76 21.76
CA GLU A 35 17.01 24.38 21.00
C GLU A 35 16.77 23.66 19.67
N GLU A 36 17.84 23.30 18.92
CA GLU A 36 17.72 22.54 17.68
C GLU A 36 17.13 21.14 17.92
N LEU A 37 17.55 20.44 18.98
CA LEU A 37 16.98 19.16 19.36
C LEU A 37 15.50 19.26 19.74
N GLN A 38 15.10 20.31 20.45
CA GLN A 38 13.71 20.55 20.79
C GLN A 38 12.88 20.79 19.53
N SER A 39 13.35 21.65 18.60
CA SER A 39 12.66 21.92 17.34
C SER A 39 12.50 20.65 16.50
N THR A 40 13.57 19.86 16.39
CA THR A 40 13.53 18.57 15.65
C THR A 40 12.55 17.59 16.30
N ASN A 41 12.46 17.56 17.63
CA ASN A 41 11.52 16.70 18.33
C ASN A 41 10.07 17.14 18.08
N GLU A 42 9.78 18.44 18.07
CA GLU A 42 8.45 18.98 17.74
C GLU A 42 8.06 18.66 16.29
N GLU A 43 9.00 18.76 15.32
CA GLU A 43 8.78 18.36 13.95
C GLU A 43 8.48 16.86 13.83
N LEU A 44 9.23 16.00 14.53
CA LEU A 44 9.01 14.55 14.54
C LEU A 44 7.63 14.18 15.12
N ILE A 45 7.16 14.87 16.16
CA ILE A 45 5.83 14.67 16.72
C ILE A 45 4.77 15.02 15.66
N THR A 46 4.91 16.15 14.98
CA THR A 46 3.97 16.59 13.95
C THR A 46 3.91 15.60 12.78
N VAL A 47 5.07 15.15 12.28
CA VAL A 47 5.14 14.14 11.20
C VAL A 47 4.53 12.82 11.62
N ASN A 48 4.73 12.39 12.88
CA ASN A 48 4.14 11.17 13.39
C ASN A 48 2.61 11.25 13.49
N GLU A 49 2.08 12.39 13.93
CA GLU A 49 0.63 12.66 13.95
C GLU A 49 0.04 12.64 12.53
N GLU A 50 0.71 13.25 11.56
CA GLU A 50 0.30 13.22 10.15
C GLU A 50 0.29 11.78 9.59
N LEU A 51 1.31 10.98 9.90
CA LEU A 51 1.36 9.57 9.48
C LEU A 51 0.23 8.75 10.07
N ILE A 52 -0.13 8.97 11.32
CA ILE A 52 -1.25 8.29 11.99
C ILE A 52 -2.57 8.66 11.29
N LEU A 53 -2.81 9.94 11.01
CA LEU A 53 -4.01 10.42 10.33
C LEU A 53 -4.10 9.85 8.90
N LYS A 54 -3.01 9.87 8.14
CA LYS A 54 -2.96 9.29 6.79
C LYS A 54 -3.17 7.78 6.77
N SER A 55 -2.60 7.07 7.76
CA SER A 55 -2.82 5.63 7.91
C SER A 55 -4.30 5.31 8.19
N ALA A 56 -4.94 6.06 9.07
CA ALA A 56 -6.36 5.90 9.37
C ALA A 56 -7.25 6.20 8.15
N GLU A 57 -6.92 7.25 7.38
CA GLU A 57 -7.62 7.60 6.14
C GLU A 57 -7.53 6.48 5.10
N LEU A 58 -6.31 5.94 4.87
CA LEU A 58 -6.09 4.81 3.96
C LEU A 58 -6.86 3.56 4.39
N GLN A 59 -6.87 3.25 5.69
CA GLN A 59 -7.64 2.12 6.21
C GLN A 59 -9.15 2.30 5.98
N ARG A 60 -9.69 3.51 6.19
CA ARG A 60 -11.08 3.82 5.92
C ARG A 60 -11.42 3.65 4.44
N MET A 61 -10.61 4.22 3.53
CA MET A 61 -10.81 4.09 2.09
C MET A 61 -10.78 2.63 1.63
N THR A 62 -9.84 1.83 2.16
CA THR A 62 -9.74 0.40 1.85
C THR A 62 -10.99 -0.35 2.32
N ALA A 63 -11.50 -0.05 3.51
CA ALA A 63 -12.72 -0.67 4.03
C ALA A 63 -13.96 -0.29 3.22
N GLU A 64 -14.07 0.96 2.77
CA GLU A 64 -15.15 1.43 1.89
C GLU A 64 -15.12 0.70 0.54
N LEU A 65 -13.93 0.58 -0.08
CA LEU A 65 -13.77 -0.17 -1.33
C LEU A 65 -14.12 -1.65 -1.16
N ASP A 66 -13.69 -2.29 -0.07
CA ASP A 66 -14.01 -3.70 0.23
C ASP A 66 -15.53 -3.87 0.37
N GLY A 67 -16.20 -2.93 1.05
CA GLY A 67 -17.67 -2.91 1.15
C GLY A 67 -18.36 -2.80 -0.20
N LEU A 68 -17.96 -1.83 -1.03
CA LEU A 68 -18.52 -1.63 -2.35
C LEU A 68 -18.35 -2.84 -3.28
N VAL A 69 -17.12 -3.40 -3.31
CA VAL A 69 -16.84 -4.58 -4.16
C VAL A 69 -17.62 -5.79 -3.68
N ARG A 70 -17.78 -5.97 -2.36
CA ARG A 70 -18.49 -7.10 -1.77
C ARG A 70 -19.97 -7.15 -2.19
N GLU A 71 -20.61 -5.99 -2.32
CA GLU A 71 -22.03 -5.88 -2.67
C GLU A 71 -22.31 -5.95 -4.18
N LEU A 72 -21.28 -6.02 -5.03
CA LEU A 72 -21.47 -6.14 -6.46
C LEU A 72 -22.31 -7.38 -6.82
N PRO A 73 -23.32 -7.23 -7.71
CA PRO A 73 -24.21 -8.33 -8.10
C PRO A 73 -23.56 -9.35 -9.05
N THR A 74 -22.34 -9.12 -9.46
CA THR A 74 -21.55 -9.97 -10.37
C THR A 74 -20.41 -10.64 -9.62
N GLU A 75 -19.90 -11.75 -10.14
CA GLU A 75 -18.69 -12.39 -9.64
C GLU A 75 -17.47 -11.53 -10.03
N THR A 76 -17.11 -10.62 -9.12
CA THR A 76 -16.03 -9.65 -9.34
C THR A 76 -14.88 -9.91 -8.38
N MET A 77 -13.67 -9.91 -8.92
CA MET A 77 -12.42 -9.99 -8.14
C MET A 77 -11.47 -8.87 -8.58
N MET A 78 -10.78 -8.26 -7.63
CA MET A 78 -9.68 -7.35 -7.90
C MET A 78 -8.37 -8.00 -7.45
N LEU A 79 -7.42 -8.03 -8.36
CA LEU A 79 -6.12 -8.66 -8.14
C LEU A 79 -4.99 -7.63 -8.24
N GLY A 80 -3.94 -7.87 -7.47
CA GLY A 80 -2.66 -7.17 -7.66
C GLY A 80 -1.92 -7.67 -8.91
N PRO A 81 -0.81 -7.02 -9.30
CA PRO A 81 0.03 -7.46 -10.41
C PRO A 81 0.71 -8.81 -10.13
N ASP A 82 0.77 -9.21 -8.87
CA ASP A 82 1.22 -10.49 -8.35
C ASP A 82 0.14 -11.59 -8.38
N LEU A 83 -1.03 -11.31 -8.96
CA LEU A 83 -2.23 -12.17 -8.99
C LEU A 83 -2.76 -12.55 -7.58
N MET A 84 -2.37 -11.82 -6.54
CA MET A 84 -2.99 -11.93 -5.22
C MET A 84 -4.36 -11.25 -5.24
N ILE A 85 -5.38 -11.93 -4.73
CA ILE A 85 -6.74 -11.40 -4.68
C ILE A 85 -6.82 -10.40 -3.53
N ARG A 86 -7.06 -9.14 -3.85
CA ARG A 86 -7.16 -8.02 -2.89
C ARG A 86 -8.61 -7.85 -2.40
N HIS A 87 -9.54 -7.83 -3.33
CA HIS A 87 -10.98 -7.69 -3.05
C HIS A 87 -11.78 -8.68 -3.87
N ALA A 88 -12.92 -9.12 -3.34
CA ALA A 88 -13.84 -10.02 -4.04
C ALA A 88 -15.28 -9.74 -3.61
N SER A 89 -16.21 -9.84 -4.59
CA SER A 89 -17.64 -9.79 -4.30
C SER A 89 -18.10 -11.04 -3.56
N GLU A 90 -19.21 -10.95 -2.84
CA GLU A 90 -19.80 -12.09 -2.12
C GLU A 90 -20.09 -13.26 -3.07
N ARG A 91 -20.50 -12.96 -4.31
CA ARG A 91 -20.70 -13.96 -5.35
C ARG A 91 -19.41 -14.66 -5.77
N ALA A 92 -18.33 -13.89 -6.02
CA ALA A 92 -17.03 -14.45 -6.36
C ALA A 92 -16.49 -15.33 -5.23
N ILE A 93 -16.64 -14.91 -3.96
CA ILE A 93 -16.23 -15.70 -2.80
C ILE A 93 -16.89 -17.09 -2.82
N ARG A 94 -18.18 -17.17 -3.13
CA ARG A 94 -18.91 -18.45 -3.20
C ARG A 94 -18.52 -19.27 -4.44
N THR A 95 -18.48 -18.66 -5.60
CA THR A 95 -18.21 -19.33 -6.89
C THR A 95 -16.79 -19.92 -6.92
N PHE A 96 -15.79 -19.13 -6.50
CA PHE A 96 -14.38 -19.53 -6.48
C PHE A 96 -13.93 -20.17 -5.16
N ARG A 97 -14.87 -20.35 -4.20
CA ARG A 97 -14.63 -20.89 -2.85
C ARG A 97 -13.45 -20.22 -2.14
N LEU A 98 -13.41 -18.90 -2.23
CA LEU A 98 -12.33 -18.11 -1.65
C LEU A 98 -12.38 -18.19 -0.12
N ARG A 99 -11.21 -18.34 0.51
CA ARG A 99 -11.07 -18.27 1.96
C ARG A 99 -10.24 -17.03 2.28
N ARG A 100 -10.76 -16.20 3.17
CA ARG A 100 -10.02 -15.03 3.66
C ARG A 100 -9.23 -15.45 4.90
N ASP A 101 -7.94 -15.17 4.87
CA ASP A 101 -7.06 -15.27 6.03
C ASP A 101 -6.57 -13.87 6.45
N SER A 102 -5.58 -13.80 7.34
CA SER A 102 -4.99 -12.52 7.80
C SER A 102 -4.27 -11.75 6.68
N ALA A 103 -3.87 -12.40 5.59
CA ALA A 103 -3.17 -11.81 4.45
C ALA A 103 -4.10 -11.49 3.27
N GLY A 104 -5.39 -11.89 3.31
CA GLY A 104 -6.38 -11.67 2.26
C GLY A 104 -7.00 -12.97 1.75
N PHE A 105 -7.25 -13.07 0.44
CA PHE A 105 -7.87 -14.25 -0.19
C PHE A 105 -6.87 -15.25 -0.82
N GLY A 106 -5.59 -14.99 -0.74
CA GLY A 106 -4.54 -15.79 -1.35
C GLY A 106 -4.36 -15.52 -2.86
N HIS A 107 -3.58 -16.38 -3.50
CA HIS A 107 -3.21 -16.25 -4.91
C HIS A 107 -4.26 -16.92 -5.81
N LEU A 108 -4.54 -16.32 -6.98
CA LEU A 108 -5.55 -16.78 -7.94
C LEU A 108 -5.43 -18.27 -8.31
N THR A 109 -4.20 -18.78 -8.43
CA THR A 109 -3.97 -20.20 -8.79
C THR A 109 -4.36 -21.20 -7.69
N GLN A 110 -4.58 -20.74 -6.47
CA GLN A 110 -4.98 -21.58 -5.33
C GLN A 110 -6.50 -21.66 -5.17
N CYS A 111 -7.24 -20.90 -5.96
CA CYS A 111 -8.69 -20.85 -5.87
C CYS A 111 -9.33 -22.00 -6.62
N HIS A 112 -10.53 -22.38 -6.20
CA HIS A 112 -11.35 -23.33 -6.93
C HIS A 112 -11.80 -22.69 -8.25
N MET A 113 -11.44 -23.31 -9.39
CA MET A 113 -11.91 -22.87 -10.70
C MET A 113 -13.18 -23.64 -11.08
N PRO A 114 -14.27 -22.92 -11.44
CA PRO A 114 -15.45 -23.58 -12.01
C PRO A 114 -15.10 -24.40 -13.26
N PRO A 115 -15.77 -25.55 -13.47
CA PRO A 115 -15.55 -26.38 -14.65
C PRO A 115 -15.87 -25.55 -15.92
N GLY A 116 -15.07 -25.77 -16.97
CA GLY A 116 -15.22 -25.04 -18.24
C GLY A 116 -14.53 -23.68 -18.28
N LEU A 117 -14.21 -23.09 -17.13
CA LEU A 117 -13.52 -21.81 -17.11
C LEU A 117 -12.10 -21.96 -17.71
N PRO A 118 -11.72 -21.14 -18.71
CA PRO A 118 -10.37 -21.16 -19.26
C PRO A 118 -9.33 -20.80 -18.18
N ALA A 119 -8.05 -21.05 -18.47
CA ALA A 119 -6.95 -20.80 -17.54
C ALA A 119 -6.86 -19.32 -17.17
N LEU A 120 -7.66 -18.90 -16.17
CA LEU A 120 -7.86 -17.51 -15.77
C LEU A 120 -6.52 -16.81 -15.42
N ALA A 121 -5.59 -17.53 -14.79
CA ALA A 121 -4.27 -17.00 -14.48
C ALA A 121 -3.48 -16.62 -15.74
N ALA A 122 -3.59 -17.39 -16.82
CA ALA A 122 -2.94 -17.08 -18.08
C ALA A 122 -3.54 -15.82 -18.73
N ILE A 123 -4.87 -15.71 -18.72
CA ILE A 123 -5.59 -14.54 -19.23
C ILE A 123 -5.20 -13.28 -18.44
N CYS A 124 -5.16 -13.38 -17.12
CA CYS A 124 -4.72 -12.29 -16.26
C CYS A 124 -3.28 -11.85 -16.54
N THR A 125 -2.37 -12.83 -16.71
CA THR A 125 -0.97 -12.53 -17.04
C THR A 125 -0.83 -11.87 -18.42
N GLN A 126 -1.64 -12.30 -19.39
CA GLN A 126 -1.67 -11.69 -20.71
C GLN A 126 -2.21 -10.25 -20.64
N ALA A 127 -3.32 -10.01 -19.94
CA ALA A 127 -3.90 -8.67 -19.77
C ALA A 127 -2.92 -7.70 -19.09
N LEU A 128 -2.17 -8.16 -18.08
CA LEU A 128 -1.10 -7.37 -17.44
C LEU A 128 0.03 -7.01 -18.40
N ARG A 129 0.44 -7.96 -19.24
CA ARG A 129 1.54 -7.76 -20.19
C ARG A 129 1.16 -6.81 -21.31
N GLU A 130 -0.06 -6.94 -21.83
CA GLU A 130 -0.54 -6.18 -22.98
C GLU A 130 -1.15 -4.83 -22.57
N GLY A 131 -1.51 -4.66 -21.30
CA GLY A 131 -2.17 -3.46 -20.78
C GLY A 131 -3.57 -3.25 -21.37
N THR A 132 -4.17 -4.29 -21.99
CA THR A 132 -5.46 -4.23 -22.68
C THR A 132 -6.48 -5.17 -22.05
N PRO A 133 -7.79 -4.79 -22.04
CA PRO A 133 -8.84 -5.68 -21.58
C PRO A 133 -8.90 -6.96 -22.42
N GLN A 134 -9.08 -8.09 -21.76
CA GLN A 134 -9.28 -9.40 -22.36
C GLN A 134 -10.68 -9.90 -22.05
N GLN A 135 -11.36 -10.46 -23.06
CA GLN A 135 -12.70 -11.01 -22.89
C GLN A 135 -12.73 -12.42 -23.50
N HIS A 136 -13.21 -13.39 -22.71
CA HIS A 136 -13.35 -14.77 -23.12
C HIS A 136 -14.76 -15.27 -22.80
N GLN A 137 -15.34 -16.05 -23.72
CA GLN A 137 -16.62 -16.70 -23.51
C GLN A 137 -16.43 -18.21 -23.46
N TYR A 138 -17.17 -18.85 -22.59
CA TYR A 138 -17.22 -20.29 -22.49
C TYR A 138 -18.61 -20.74 -22.10
N GLU A 139 -18.95 -21.96 -22.46
CA GLU A 139 -20.25 -22.56 -22.24
C GLU A 139 -20.13 -23.72 -21.25
N ASP A 140 -20.98 -23.73 -20.22
CA ASP A 140 -21.11 -24.85 -19.29
C ASP A 140 -22.59 -25.04 -18.98
N ARG A 141 -23.10 -26.28 -19.18
CA ARG A 141 -24.46 -26.73 -18.82
C ARG A 141 -25.57 -25.76 -19.25
N ASP A 142 -25.64 -25.40 -20.52
CA ASP A 142 -26.64 -24.48 -21.10
C ASP A 142 -26.54 -23.03 -20.60
N GLN A 143 -25.45 -22.65 -19.98
CA GLN A 143 -25.18 -21.28 -19.59
C GLN A 143 -23.97 -20.73 -20.34
N LEU A 144 -24.11 -19.52 -20.87
CA LEU A 144 -23.00 -18.80 -21.48
C LEU A 144 -22.35 -17.92 -20.42
N TYR A 145 -21.09 -18.16 -20.16
CA TYR A 145 -20.29 -17.36 -19.25
C TYR A 145 -19.38 -16.42 -20.05
N THR A 146 -19.28 -15.21 -19.58
CA THR A 146 -18.33 -14.23 -20.11
C THR A 146 -17.38 -13.80 -19.01
N VAL A 147 -16.09 -14.04 -19.22
CA VAL A 147 -15.01 -13.55 -18.34
C VAL A 147 -14.43 -12.30 -18.96
N THR A 148 -14.43 -11.22 -18.24
CA THR A 148 -13.79 -9.96 -18.62
C THR A 148 -12.67 -9.67 -17.63
N VAL A 149 -11.45 -9.51 -18.14
CA VAL A 149 -10.26 -9.15 -17.37
C VAL A 149 -9.82 -7.77 -17.82
N THR A 150 -9.88 -6.80 -16.93
CA THR A 150 -9.53 -5.41 -17.25
C THR A 150 -8.33 -4.98 -16.41
N PRO A 151 -7.20 -4.59 -17.02
CA PRO A 151 -6.08 -4.05 -16.29
C PRO A 151 -6.43 -2.69 -15.68
N LEU A 152 -6.01 -2.49 -14.43
CA LEU A 152 -6.10 -1.22 -13.72
C LEU A 152 -4.81 -0.44 -13.99
N VAL A 153 -4.90 0.56 -14.84
CA VAL A 153 -3.77 1.41 -15.22
C VAL A 153 -3.93 2.76 -14.53
N ALA A 154 -2.95 3.18 -13.75
CA ALA A 154 -2.82 4.59 -13.37
C ALA A 154 -2.20 5.34 -14.57
N ALA A 155 -2.58 6.60 -14.78
CA ALA A 155 -2.15 7.37 -15.96
C ALA A 155 -0.64 7.22 -16.22
N ASP A 156 -0.29 6.69 -17.41
CA ASP A 156 1.07 6.47 -17.93
C ASP A 156 1.97 5.46 -17.18
N ASP A 157 1.44 4.74 -16.18
CA ASP A 157 2.18 3.74 -15.40
C ASP A 157 1.82 2.29 -15.82
N PRO A 158 2.70 1.31 -15.58
CA PRO A 158 2.35 -0.09 -15.78
C PRO A 158 1.15 -0.49 -14.93
N PRO A 159 0.37 -1.52 -15.36
CA PRO A 159 -0.82 -1.93 -14.63
C PRO A 159 -0.55 -2.22 -13.17
N VAL A 160 -1.27 -1.53 -12.27
CA VAL A 160 -1.17 -1.70 -10.81
C VAL A 160 -2.00 -2.87 -10.29
N GLY A 161 -2.82 -3.46 -11.16
CA GLY A 161 -3.68 -4.60 -10.83
C GLY A 161 -4.62 -4.96 -11.97
N LEU A 162 -5.60 -5.80 -11.63
CA LEU A 162 -6.62 -6.31 -12.55
C LEU A 162 -7.99 -6.31 -11.88
N THR A 163 -9.03 -6.05 -12.68
CA THR A 163 -10.41 -6.42 -12.33
C THR A 163 -10.83 -7.60 -13.18
N VAL A 164 -11.29 -8.66 -12.55
CA VAL A 164 -11.87 -9.84 -13.19
C VAL A 164 -13.36 -9.87 -12.90
N VAL A 165 -14.17 -9.89 -13.93
CA VAL A 165 -15.64 -9.98 -13.83
C VAL A 165 -16.10 -11.23 -14.59
N LEU A 166 -16.80 -12.10 -13.86
CA LEU A 166 -17.50 -13.22 -14.46
C LEU A 166 -18.99 -12.90 -14.50
N SER A 167 -19.56 -12.86 -15.69
CA SER A 167 -21.01 -12.68 -15.90
C SER A 167 -21.59 -13.92 -16.55
N VAL A 168 -22.82 -14.26 -16.15
CA VAL A 168 -23.57 -15.40 -16.64
C VAL A 168 -24.75 -14.88 -17.43
N ALA A 169 -24.91 -15.33 -18.68
CA ALA A 169 -26.10 -15.12 -19.47
C ALA A 169 -26.86 -16.45 -19.62
N GLU A 170 -28.15 -16.46 -19.31
CA GLU A 170 -29.02 -17.59 -19.65
C GLU A 170 -29.15 -17.64 -21.16
N MET A 171 -28.78 -18.74 -21.80
CA MET A 171 -29.16 -18.99 -23.21
C MET A 171 -30.66 -19.22 -23.25
N ARG A 172 -31.41 -18.25 -23.74
CA ARG A 172 -32.79 -18.49 -24.18
C ARG A 172 -32.70 -19.34 -25.44
N TYR A 173 -32.91 -20.64 -25.33
CA TYR A 173 -33.28 -21.42 -26.46
C TYR A 173 -34.69 -20.94 -26.89
N ASP A 174 -34.71 -20.10 -27.91
CA ASP A 174 -35.95 -19.84 -28.64
C ASP A 174 -36.33 -21.18 -29.31
N ARG A 175 -37.18 -21.97 -28.66
CA ARG A 175 -37.80 -23.14 -29.28
C ARG A 175 -38.67 -22.61 -30.39
N MET A 176 -38.14 -22.49 -31.61
CA MET A 176 -38.95 -22.48 -32.78
C MET A 176 -39.64 -23.85 -32.88
N LEU A 177 -40.93 -23.87 -32.56
CA LEU A 177 -41.88 -24.88 -32.96
C LEU A 177 -42.24 -24.73 -34.43
#